data_18d1f985a5f2f5415772e13dad0575bc
#
_entry.id   18d1f985a5f2f5415772e13dad0575bc
#
_cell.length_a   1.000
_cell.length_b   1.000
_cell.length_c   1.000
_cell.angle_alpha   90.00
_cell.angle_beta   90.00
_cell.angle_gamma   90.00
#
_symmetry.space_group_name_H-M   'P 1'
#
loop_
_entity.id
_entity.type
_entity.pdbx_description
1 polymer ?
#
loop_
_entity_poly.entity_id
_entity_poly.type
_entity_poly.pdbx_seq_one_letter_code
_entity_poly.pdbx_strand_id
1 'polypeptide(L)'
;CMHKIEEEIILDKESPIFTVKADGTNVSIKSETYLDNYIISCSKSLSAVTSSITKAELSLNMLNGDLLKHISDEPEFLSSNIEMLIENSIIRVQSIYDRVLIFINRILDLGISNEAINHNSLVTNEHVKRFDLVNKLKAINKICNEYRLIRNTVIHHDRYTEEQLDLLQLLINADYLTKESKGKEFMPASELEALIGDFLAITKEDLEGYLTKI
;
A
#
# COMPACT_ATOMS: atom_id res chain seq x y z
N CYS A 1 -2.84 -5.01 10.77
CA CYS A 1 -3.24 -6.15 11.63
C CYS A 1 -3.03 -7.47 10.90
N MET A 2 -2.54 -8.49 11.61
CA MET A 2 -2.45 -9.85 11.06
C MET A 2 -3.86 -10.40 10.86
N HIS A 3 -4.10 -11.15 9.77
CA HIS A 3 -5.39 -11.78 9.52
C HIS A 3 -5.56 -12.99 10.46
N LYS A 4 -6.79 -13.23 10.94
CA LYS A 4 -7.08 -14.33 11.89
C LYS A 4 -6.58 -15.70 11.42
N ILE A 5 -6.68 -15.99 10.14
CA ILE A 5 -6.16 -17.24 9.54
C ILE A 5 -4.63 -17.30 9.65
N GLU A 6 -3.91 -16.19 9.50
CA GLU A 6 -2.46 -16.15 9.68
C GLU A 6 -2.09 -16.46 11.14
N GLU A 7 -2.85 -15.91 12.09
CA GLU A 7 -2.67 -16.21 13.52
C GLU A 7 -2.91 -17.69 13.80
N GLU A 8 -3.97 -18.28 13.28
CA GLU A 8 -4.27 -19.70 13.42
C GLU A 8 -3.15 -20.59 12.87
N ILE A 9 -2.62 -20.28 11.68
CA ILE A 9 -1.50 -21.04 11.08
C ILE A 9 -0.21 -20.89 11.91
N ILE A 10 0.05 -19.70 12.47
CA ILE A 10 1.24 -19.46 13.29
C ILE A 10 1.12 -20.13 14.68
N LEU A 11 -0.08 -20.20 15.23
CA LEU A 11 -0.30 -20.78 16.57
C LEU A 11 -0.47 -22.31 16.53
N ASP A 12 -0.71 -22.90 15.37
CA ASP A 12 -0.82 -24.35 15.23
C ASP A 12 0.56 -25.00 15.32
N LYS A 13 0.77 -25.83 16.35
CA LYS A 13 2.04 -26.52 16.61
C LYS A 13 2.46 -27.49 15.50
N GLU A 14 1.50 -28.00 14.74
CA GLU A 14 1.74 -28.87 13.59
C GLU A 14 2.06 -28.08 12.31
N SER A 15 2.00 -26.77 12.37
CA SER A 15 2.29 -25.92 11.20
C SER A 15 3.74 -26.06 10.75
N PRO A 16 4.01 -26.21 9.44
CA PRO A 16 5.37 -26.28 8.91
C PRO A 16 6.20 -25.03 9.20
N ILE A 17 5.56 -23.90 9.58
CA ILE A 17 6.25 -22.66 9.95
C ILE A 17 7.19 -22.90 11.15
N PHE A 18 6.86 -23.80 12.09
CA PHE A 18 7.72 -24.11 13.22
C PHE A 18 9.00 -24.87 12.86
N THR A 19 9.14 -25.30 11.61
CA THR A 19 10.38 -25.94 11.12
C THR A 19 11.40 -24.92 10.60
N VAL A 20 11.23 -23.63 10.90
CA VAL A 20 12.15 -22.56 10.50
C VAL A 20 13.54 -22.81 11.06
N LYS A 21 14.54 -22.75 10.19
CA LYS A 21 15.96 -22.75 10.54
C LYS A 21 16.60 -21.47 10.04
N ALA A 22 17.39 -20.85 10.88
CA ALA A 22 18.21 -19.71 10.52
C ALA A 22 19.70 -20.14 10.54
N ASP A 23 20.40 -19.85 9.45
CA ASP A 23 21.84 -20.05 9.32
C ASP A 23 22.43 -18.76 8.73
N GLY A 24 23.01 -17.94 9.61
CA GLY A 24 23.45 -16.60 9.27
C GLY A 24 22.31 -15.73 8.72
N THR A 25 22.44 -15.26 7.50
CA THR A 25 21.40 -14.47 6.81
C THR A 25 20.33 -15.33 6.10
N ASN A 26 20.53 -16.64 6.04
CA ASN A 26 19.61 -17.54 5.36
C ASN A 26 18.55 -18.05 6.33
N VAL A 27 17.30 -17.89 5.96
CA VAL A 27 16.15 -18.45 6.67
C VAL A 27 15.48 -19.46 5.76
N SER A 28 15.35 -20.71 6.23
CA SER A 28 14.68 -21.77 5.50
C SER A 28 13.61 -22.43 6.35
N ILE A 29 12.55 -22.88 5.70
CA ILE A 29 11.49 -23.69 6.31
C ILE A 29 11.64 -25.09 5.73
N LYS A 30 11.73 -26.10 6.59
CA LYS A 30 11.76 -27.49 6.16
C LYS A 30 10.38 -27.88 5.65
N SER A 31 10.29 -28.24 4.40
CA SER A 31 9.08 -28.72 3.76
C SER A 31 9.34 -30.13 3.25
N GLU A 32 8.65 -31.11 3.80
CA GLU A 32 8.82 -32.51 3.46
C GLU A 32 7.70 -33.05 2.57
N THR A 33 6.54 -32.41 2.66
CA THR A 33 5.33 -32.87 1.97
C THR A 33 4.76 -31.81 1.02
N TYR A 34 3.91 -32.29 0.11
CA TYR A 34 3.12 -31.39 -0.73
C TYR A 34 2.23 -30.46 0.12
N LEU A 35 1.65 -30.99 1.20
CA LEU A 35 0.79 -30.20 2.09
C LEU A 35 1.57 -29.10 2.80
N ASP A 36 2.82 -29.35 3.25
CA ASP A 36 3.68 -28.33 3.85
C ASP A 36 3.95 -27.19 2.85
N ASN A 37 4.29 -27.53 1.62
CA ASN A 37 4.50 -26.57 0.55
C ASN A 37 3.26 -25.74 0.25
N TYR A 38 2.10 -26.38 0.23
CA TYR A 38 0.82 -25.72 0.02
C TYR A 38 0.51 -24.73 1.14
N ILE A 39 0.60 -25.16 2.41
CA ILE A 39 0.39 -24.28 3.58
C ILE A 39 1.34 -23.10 3.57
N ILE A 40 2.63 -23.34 3.37
CA ILE A 40 3.65 -22.27 3.30
C ILE A 40 3.35 -21.28 2.16
N SER A 41 2.99 -21.78 0.99
CA SER A 41 2.68 -20.96 -0.18
C SER A 41 1.42 -20.10 0.03
N CYS A 42 0.36 -20.67 0.59
CA CYS A 42 -0.86 -19.96 0.93
C CYS A 42 -0.60 -18.90 2.01
N SER A 43 0.12 -19.24 3.07
CA SER A 43 0.47 -18.30 4.15
C SER A 43 1.29 -17.11 3.63
N LYS A 44 2.33 -17.37 2.82
CA LYS A 44 3.14 -16.30 2.21
C LYS A 44 2.30 -15.37 1.33
N SER A 45 1.39 -15.92 0.54
CA SER A 45 0.55 -15.12 -0.35
C SER A 45 -0.52 -14.33 0.41
N LEU A 46 -1.11 -14.88 1.49
CA LEU A 46 -2.02 -14.16 2.36
C LEU A 46 -1.30 -13.02 3.08
N SER A 47 -0.13 -13.31 3.69
CA SER A 47 0.70 -12.30 4.35
C SER A 47 1.14 -11.17 3.39
N ALA A 48 1.33 -11.48 2.12
CA ALA A 48 1.62 -10.45 1.12
C ALA A 48 0.42 -9.52 0.88
N VAL A 49 -0.83 -10.02 0.93
CA VAL A 49 -2.04 -9.19 0.84
C VAL A 49 -2.16 -8.31 2.09
N THR A 50 -2.17 -8.91 3.28
CA THR A 50 -2.32 -8.21 4.56
C THR A 50 -1.22 -7.16 4.77
N SER A 51 0.03 -7.50 4.43
CA SER A 51 1.16 -6.56 4.49
C SER A 51 1.00 -5.36 3.55
N SER A 52 0.38 -5.55 2.38
CA SER A 52 0.13 -4.41 1.47
C SER A 52 -0.91 -3.46 2.03
N ILE A 53 -2.00 -3.99 2.62
CA ILE A 53 -3.02 -3.20 3.29
C ILE A 53 -2.39 -2.42 4.45
N THR A 54 -1.71 -3.12 5.35
CA THR A 54 -1.07 -2.48 6.52
C THR A 54 -0.06 -1.39 6.12
N LYS A 55 0.69 -1.59 5.04
CA LYS A 55 1.64 -0.56 4.56
C LYS A 55 0.94 0.63 3.91
N ALA A 56 -0.20 0.44 3.25
CA ALA A 56 -1.02 1.55 2.77
C ALA A 56 -1.58 2.36 3.94
N GLU A 57 -2.17 1.70 4.93
CA GLU A 57 -2.64 2.32 6.17
C GLU A 57 -1.53 3.07 6.91
N LEU A 58 -0.33 2.47 7.01
CA LEU A 58 0.82 3.11 7.64
C LEU A 58 1.21 4.40 6.92
N SER A 59 1.29 4.38 5.59
CA SER A 59 1.59 5.59 4.80
C SER A 59 0.58 6.69 5.06
N LEU A 60 -0.72 6.35 5.11
CA LEU A 60 -1.78 7.33 5.40
C LEU A 60 -1.70 7.85 6.84
N ASN A 61 -1.38 7.00 7.81
CA ASN A 61 -1.21 7.42 9.19
C ASN A 61 0.00 8.33 9.42
N MET A 62 1.01 8.21 8.56
CA MET A 62 2.17 9.11 8.57
C MET A 62 1.88 10.48 7.93
N LEU A 63 0.78 10.63 7.18
CA LEU A 63 0.26 11.92 6.72
C LEU A 63 -0.34 12.68 7.91
N ASN A 64 0.52 13.15 8.79
CA ASN A 64 0.18 13.91 9.98
C ASN A 64 1.18 15.06 10.14
N GLY A 65 0.69 16.29 10.22
CA GLY A 65 1.50 17.49 10.24
C GLY A 65 2.53 17.52 11.39
N ASP A 66 2.13 17.09 12.58
CA ASP A 66 3.03 17.06 13.74
C ASP A 66 4.14 16.03 13.55
N LEU A 67 3.82 14.85 13.05
CA LEU A 67 4.80 13.81 12.78
C LEU A 67 5.78 14.25 11.68
N LEU A 68 5.30 14.86 10.62
CA LEU A 68 6.12 15.31 9.50
C LEU A 68 7.09 16.42 9.92
N LYS A 69 6.68 17.36 10.77
CA LYS A 69 7.54 18.38 11.38
C LYS A 69 8.65 17.77 12.23
N HIS A 70 8.39 16.67 12.94
CA HIS A 70 9.41 15.98 13.73
C HIS A 70 10.45 15.23 12.88
N ILE A 71 10.10 14.88 11.63
CA ILE A 71 11.03 14.20 10.73
C ILE A 71 12.02 15.18 10.13
N SER A 72 11.58 16.38 9.76
CA SER A 72 12.45 17.44 9.27
C SER A 72 11.79 18.81 9.40
N ASP A 73 12.57 19.78 9.89
CA ASP A 73 12.18 21.19 9.92
C ASP A 73 12.44 21.90 8.56
N GLU A 74 13.10 21.21 7.61
CA GLU A 74 13.39 21.77 6.29
C GLU A 74 12.17 21.64 5.37
N PRO A 75 11.64 22.76 4.81
CA PRO A 75 10.42 22.77 4.00
C PRO A 75 10.47 21.88 2.75
N GLU A 76 11.63 21.79 2.11
CA GLU A 76 11.83 20.93 0.94
C GLU A 76 11.65 19.46 1.30
N PHE A 77 12.14 19.03 2.47
CA PHE A 77 11.91 17.67 2.97
C PHE A 77 10.47 17.44 3.38
N LEU A 78 9.78 18.43 3.96
CA LEU A 78 8.37 18.31 4.31
C LEU A 78 7.51 18.05 3.08
N SER A 79 7.67 18.86 2.05
CA SER A 79 6.97 18.73 0.78
C SER A 79 7.20 17.37 0.11
N SER A 80 8.48 16.97 0.01
CA SER A 80 8.86 15.69 -0.59
C SER A 80 8.36 14.48 0.21
N ASN A 81 8.32 14.57 1.54
CA ASN A 81 7.76 13.50 2.38
C ASN A 81 6.25 13.35 2.20
N ILE A 82 5.50 14.46 2.09
CA ILE A 82 4.07 14.43 1.81
C ILE A 82 3.82 13.72 0.48
N GLU A 83 4.49 14.14 -0.58
CA GLU A 83 4.38 13.54 -1.92
C GLU A 83 4.69 12.04 -1.87
N MET A 84 5.84 11.66 -1.31
CA MET A 84 6.26 10.26 -1.19
C MET A 84 5.25 9.38 -0.43
N LEU A 85 4.64 9.88 0.64
CA LEU A 85 3.66 9.12 1.41
C LEU A 85 2.36 8.92 0.64
N ILE A 86 1.89 9.95 -0.08
CA ILE A 86 0.73 9.87 -0.97
C ILE A 86 0.98 8.83 -2.06
N GLU A 87 2.09 8.97 -2.79
CA GLU A 87 2.47 8.05 -3.85
C GLU A 87 2.62 6.61 -3.36
N ASN A 88 3.30 6.42 -2.23
CA ASN A 88 3.45 5.08 -1.65
C ASN A 88 2.10 4.46 -1.28
N SER A 89 1.16 5.22 -0.72
CA SER A 89 -0.19 4.74 -0.44
C SER A 89 -0.90 4.28 -1.72
N ILE A 90 -0.88 5.10 -2.77
CA ILE A 90 -1.50 4.82 -4.06
C ILE A 90 -0.92 3.53 -4.68
N ILE A 91 0.40 3.40 -4.71
CA ILE A 91 1.09 2.22 -5.26
C ILE A 91 0.74 0.95 -4.46
N ARG A 92 0.65 1.06 -3.13
CA ARG A 92 0.29 -0.08 -2.27
C ARG A 92 -1.14 -0.55 -2.49
N VAL A 93 -2.11 0.38 -2.53
CA VAL A 93 -3.51 0.04 -2.81
C VAL A 93 -3.64 -0.72 -4.12
N GLN A 94 -2.96 -0.29 -5.16
CA GLN A 94 -2.97 -0.97 -6.45
C GLN A 94 -2.36 -2.38 -6.41
N SER A 95 -1.27 -2.54 -5.66
CA SER A 95 -0.61 -3.83 -5.54
C SER A 95 -1.44 -4.87 -4.79
N ILE A 96 -2.48 -4.46 -4.04
CA ILE A 96 -3.36 -5.38 -3.31
C ILE A 96 -4.05 -6.33 -4.29
N TYR A 97 -4.59 -5.82 -5.41
CA TYR A 97 -5.30 -6.67 -6.37
C TYR A 97 -4.41 -7.75 -6.99
N ASP A 98 -3.22 -7.40 -7.42
CA ASP A 98 -2.26 -8.37 -7.97
C ASP A 98 -1.92 -9.47 -6.95
N ARG A 99 -1.78 -9.09 -5.67
CA ARG A 99 -1.53 -10.03 -4.57
C ARG A 99 -2.74 -10.91 -4.28
N VAL A 100 -3.96 -10.38 -4.38
CA VAL A 100 -5.20 -11.18 -4.27
C VAL A 100 -5.27 -12.21 -5.39
N LEU A 101 -4.91 -11.85 -6.63
CA LEU A 101 -4.88 -12.81 -7.73
C LEU A 101 -3.88 -13.96 -7.45
N ILE A 102 -2.68 -13.63 -6.97
CA ILE A 102 -1.68 -14.63 -6.59
C ILE A 102 -2.21 -15.51 -5.43
N PHE A 103 -2.84 -14.91 -4.43
CA PHE A 103 -3.41 -15.64 -3.30
C PHE A 103 -4.48 -16.64 -3.74
N ILE A 104 -5.41 -16.23 -4.62
CA ILE A 104 -6.45 -17.12 -5.16
C ILE A 104 -5.83 -18.27 -5.97
N ASN A 105 -4.82 -17.98 -6.79
CA ASN A 105 -4.10 -19.01 -7.52
C ASN A 105 -3.48 -20.06 -6.58
N ARG A 106 -2.93 -19.63 -5.44
CA ARG A 106 -2.32 -20.53 -4.45
C ARG A 106 -3.34 -21.32 -3.65
N ILE A 107 -4.39 -20.66 -3.13
CA ILE A 107 -5.39 -21.33 -2.29
C ILE A 107 -6.26 -22.31 -3.07
N LEU A 108 -6.51 -22.08 -4.37
CA LEU A 108 -7.22 -22.99 -5.25
C LEU A 108 -6.31 -23.96 -6.00
N ASP A 109 -5.00 -23.87 -5.77
CA ASP A 109 -3.97 -24.69 -6.41
C ASP A 109 -4.12 -24.78 -7.94
N LEU A 110 -4.30 -23.61 -8.59
CA LEU A 110 -4.61 -23.57 -10.02
C LEU A 110 -3.38 -23.85 -10.90
N GLY A 111 -2.18 -23.82 -10.35
CA GLY A 111 -0.92 -24.07 -11.09
C GLY A 111 -0.57 -23.02 -12.13
N ILE A 112 -1.20 -21.84 -12.12
CA ILE A 112 -0.90 -20.76 -13.07
C ILE A 112 0.44 -20.14 -12.68
N SER A 113 1.37 -19.96 -13.64
CA SER A 113 2.64 -19.29 -13.38
C SER A 113 2.45 -17.81 -13.03
N ASN A 114 3.36 -17.23 -12.25
CA ASN A 114 3.22 -15.84 -11.79
C ASN A 114 3.12 -14.85 -12.96
N GLU A 115 3.80 -15.13 -14.08
CA GLU A 115 3.80 -14.29 -15.28
C GLU A 115 2.47 -14.36 -16.04
N ALA A 116 1.73 -15.47 -15.91
CA ALA A 116 0.45 -15.71 -16.58
C ALA A 116 -0.75 -15.31 -15.73
N ILE A 117 -0.55 -15.04 -14.42
CA ILE A 117 -1.63 -14.61 -13.54
C ILE A 117 -2.08 -13.20 -13.93
N ASN A 118 -3.35 -13.06 -14.28
CA ASN A 118 -4.00 -11.78 -14.54
C ASN A 118 -5.51 -11.88 -14.28
N HIS A 119 -6.22 -10.76 -14.35
CA HIS A 119 -7.66 -10.71 -14.13
C HIS A 119 -8.40 -11.74 -15.00
N ASN A 120 -8.12 -11.75 -16.29
CA ASN A 120 -8.84 -12.60 -17.23
C ASN A 120 -8.57 -14.10 -16.99
N SER A 121 -7.31 -14.47 -16.69
CA SER A 121 -6.95 -15.87 -16.43
C SER A 121 -7.69 -16.44 -15.22
N LEU A 122 -8.01 -15.60 -14.21
CA LEU A 122 -8.75 -16.05 -13.03
C LEU A 122 -10.27 -15.99 -13.20
N VAL A 123 -10.83 -14.91 -13.73
CA VAL A 123 -12.29 -14.80 -13.86
C VAL A 123 -12.90 -15.77 -14.87
N THR A 124 -12.10 -16.27 -15.81
CA THR A 124 -12.52 -17.30 -16.77
C THR A 124 -12.29 -18.73 -16.27
N ASN A 125 -11.53 -18.91 -15.20
CA ASN A 125 -11.17 -20.22 -14.66
C ASN A 125 -12.38 -20.90 -13.99
N GLU A 126 -12.64 -22.17 -14.32
CA GLU A 126 -13.81 -22.91 -13.84
C GLU A 126 -13.79 -23.16 -12.33
N HIS A 127 -12.61 -23.34 -11.71
CA HIS A 127 -12.51 -23.48 -10.25
C HIS A 127 -12.87 -22.16 -9.56
N VAL A 128 -12.40 -21.03 -10.07
CA VAL A 128 -12.74 -19.70 -9.53
C VAL A 128 -14.24 -19.42 -9.64
N LYS A 129 -14.89 -19.82 -10.74
CA LYS A 129 -16.33 -19.73 -10.93
C LYS A 129 -17.08 -20.60 -9.92
N ARG A 130 -16.62 -21.84 -9.74
CA ARG A 130 -17.24 -22.81 -8.82
C ARG A 130 -17.26 -22.32 -7.37
N PHE A 131 -16.26 -21.57 -6.94
CA PHE A 131 -16.20 -21.00 -5.60
C PHE A 131 -16.83 -19.60 -5.49
N ASP A 132 -17.56 -19.15 -6.52
CA ASP A 132 -18.24 -17.84 -6.57
C ASP A 132 -17.33 -16.63 -6.29
N LEU A 133 -16.07 -16.71 -6.69
CA LEU A 133 -15.09 -15.64 -6.46
C LEU A 133 -15.08 -14.59 -7.58
N VAL A 134 -15.68 -14.87 -8.74
CA VAL A 134 -15.62 -13.99 -9.92
C VAL A 134 -16.18 -12.60 -9.62
N ASN A 135 -17.32 -12.50 -8.95
CA ASN A 135 -17.96 -11.22 -8.66
C ASN A 135 -17.13 -10.40 -7.65
N LYS A 136 -16.52 -11.07 -6.66
CA LYS A 136 -15.62 -10.45 -5.69
C LYS A 136 -14.36 -9.92 -6.38
N LEU A 137 -13.75 -10.71 -7.27
CA LEU A 137 -12.60 -10.28 -8.06
C LEU A 137 -12.91 -9.06 -8.94
N LYS A 138 -14.07 -9.05 -9.60
CA LYS A 138 -14.51 -7.92 -10.42
C LYS A 138 -14.73 -6.66 -9.58
N ALA A 139 -15.29 -6.80 -8.37
CA ALA A 139 -15.50 -5.68 -7.46
C ALA A 139 -14.18 -5.06 -7.01
N ILE A 140 -13.24 -5.88 -6.53
CA ILE A 140 -11.90 -5.39 -6.11
C ILE A 140 -11.17 -4.78 -7.30
N ASN A 141 -11.20 -5.43 -8.47
CA ASN A 141 -10.56 -4.91 -9.69
C ASN A 141 -11.11 -3.53 -10.08
N LYS A 142 -12.43 -3.34 -9.97
CA LYS A 142 -13.05 -2.05 -10.26
C LYS A 142 -12.49 -0.94 -9.36
N ILE A 143 -12.46 -1.18 -8.05
CA ILE A 143 -11.94 -0.22 -7.06
C ILE A 143 -10.46 0.08 -7.34
N CYS A 144 -9.64 -0.95 -7.53
CA CYS A 144 -8.21 -0.77 -7.81
C CYS A 144 -7.95 -0.07 -9.16
N ASN A 145 -8.82 -0.25 -10.16
CA ASN A 145 -8.70 0.43 -11.46
C ASN A 145 -9.08 1.91 -11.40
N GLU A 146 -9.95 2.33 -10.49
CA GLU A 146 -10.22 3.77 -10.26
C GLU A 146 -8.93 4.51 -9.88
N TYR A 147 -8.03 3.84 -9.13
CA TYR A 147 -6.69 4.34 -8.80
C TYR A 147 -5.66 4.20 -9.92
N ARG A 148 -5.92 3.37 -10.92
CA ARG A 148 -4.95 3.09 -11.98
C ARG A 148 -4.56 4.33 -12.79
N LEU A 149 -5.49 5.25 -12.98
CA LEU A 149 -5.20 6.50 -13.66
C LEU A 149 -4.23 7.35 -12.83
N ILE A 150 -4.50 7.49 -11.53
CA ILE A 150 -3.63 8.23 -10.60
C ILE A 150 -2.24 7.58 -10.54
N ARG A 151 -2.17 6.24 -10.37
CA ARG A 151 -0.89 5.51 -10.39
C ARG A 151 -0.10 5.71 -11.68
N ASN A 152 -0.76 5.63 -12.83
CA ASN A 152 -0.09 5.78 -14.12
C ASN A 152 0.51 7.19 -14.25
N THR A 153 -0.15 8.20 -13.71
CA THR A 153 0.40 9.56 -13.60
C THR A 153 1.64 9.56 -12.72
N VAL A 154 1.58 8.98 -11.52
CA VAL A 154 2.70 8.86 -10.59
C VAL A 154 3.92 8.13 -11.22
N ILE A 155 3.69 6.99 -11.88
CA ILE A 155 4.79 6.14 -12.36
C ILE A 155 5.37 6.61 -13.70
N HIS A 156 4.53 7.16 -14.59
CA HIS A 156 4.94 7.49 -15.95
C HIS A 156 5.22 8.97 -16.19
N HIS A 157 4.83 9.83 -15.27
CA HIS A 157 5.04 11.28 -15.37
C HIS A 157 6.00 11.83 -14.30
N ASP A 158 6.77 10.95 -13.68
CA ASP A 158 7.79 11.25 -12.66
C ASP A 158 7.27 11.95 -11.39
N ARG A 159 5.98 12.24 -11.30
CA ARG A 159 5.40 12.98 -10.16
C ARG A 159 3.89 12.77 -10.05
N TYR A 160 3.40 12.65 -8.81
CA TYR A 160 1.98 12.82 -8.50
C TYR A 160 1.64 14.30 -8.63
N THR A 161 0.90 14.67 -9.68
CA THR A 161 0.45 16.04 -9.90
C THR A 161 -1.01 16.14 -9.52
N GLU A 162 -1.27 16.64 -8.33
CA GLU A 162 -2.54 17.22 -7.97
C GLU A 162 -2.34 18.72 -7.85
N GLU A 163 -3.17 19.51 -8.51
CA GLU A 163 -3.06 20.98 -8.54
C GLU A 163 -2.93 21.56 -7.11
N GLN A 164 -3.65 20.98 -6.15
CA GLN A 164 -3.61 21.40 -4.76
C GLN A 164 -2.28 21.07 -4.08
N LEU A 165 -1.66 19.92 -4.38
CA LEU A 165 -0.34 19.58 -3.86
C LEU A 165 0.73 20.50 -4.42
N ASP A 166 0.69 20.81 -5.72
CA ASP A 166 1.63 21.72 -6.36
C ASP A 166 1.51 23.13 -5.76
N LEU A 167 0.31 23.60 -5.50
CA LEU A 167 0.08 24.89 -4.83
C LEU A 167 0.59 24.88 -3.39
N LEU A 168 0.35 23.82 -2.63
CA LEU A 168 0.85 23.69 -1.28
C LEU A 168 2.38 23.69 -1.25
N GLN A 169 3.04 22.97 -2.14
CA GLN A 169 4.49 22.96 -2.28
C GLN A 169 5.04 24.34 -2.62
N LEU A 170 4.36 25.05 -3.54
CA LEU A 170 4.73 26.41 -3.88
C LEU A 170 4.66 27.35 -2.66
N LEU A 171 3.59 27.25 -1.85
CA LEU A 171 3.42 28.07 -0.65
C LEU A 171 4.50 27.77 0.41
N ILE A 172 4.78 26.49 0.66
CA ILE A 172 5.84 26.06 1.59
C ILE A 172 7.20 26.63 1.17
N ASN A 173 7.53 26.50 -0.13
CA ASN A 173 8.80 27.00 -0.66
C ASN A 173 8.87 28.54 -0.67
N ALA A 174 7.76 29.22 -0.96
CA ALA A 174 7.70 30.68 -0.95
C ALA A 174 7.91 31.25 0.48
N ASP A 175 7.32 30.62 1.50
CA ASP A 175 7.52 31.02 2.89
C ASP A 175 8.97 30.84 3.32
N TYR A 176 9.57 29.69 3.01
CA TYR A 176 10.97 29.42 3.30
C TYR A 176 11.93 30.42 2.65
N LEU A 177 11.80 30.61 1.33
CA LEU A 177 12.68 31.54 0.59
C LEU A 177 12.52 32.97 1.05
N THR A 178 11.32 33.37 1.47
CA THR A 178 11.07 34.73 1.95
C THR A 178 11.64 34.94 3.34
N LYS A 179 11.55 33.92 4.20
CA LYS A 179 12.23 33.93 5.51
C LYS A 179 13.75 34.04 5.38
N GLU A 180 14.36 33.20 4.53
CA GLU A 180 15.79 33.19 4.30
C GLU A 180 16.31 34.51 3.68
N SER A 181 15.64 34.99 2.61
CA SER A 181 16.14 36.12 1.83
C SER A 181 15.81 37.49 2.42
N LYS A 182 14.66 37.60 3.11
CA LYS A 182 14.16 38.90 3.59
C LYS A 182 13.93 38.97 5.10
N GLY A 183 14.13 37.87 5.83
CA GLY A 183 13.83 37.76 7.25
C GLY A 183 12.36 38.03 7.61
N LYS A 184 11.46 37.84 6.66
CA LYS A 184 10.02 38.05 6.82
C LYS A 184 9.25 36.80 6.40
N GLU A 185 8.16 36.51 7.08
CA GLU A 185 7.22 35.46 6.70
C GLU A 185 6.47 35.86 5.43
N PHE A 186 6.26 34.91 4.53
CA PHE A 186 5.39 35.07 3.35
C PHE A 186 3.93 35.18 3.78
N MET A 187 3.53 34.35 4.75
CA MET A 187 2.24 34.36 5.41
C MET A 187 2.41 34.04 6.90
N PRO A 188 1.44 34.33 7.77
CA PRO A 188 1.51 33.92 9.17
C PRO A 188 1.74 32.41 9.33
N ALA A 189 2.70 32.01 10.16
CA ALA A 189 3.04 30.61 10.37
C ALA A 189 1.81 29.74 10.73
N SER A 190 0.91 30.29 11.55
CA SER A 190 -0.35 29.59 11.93
C SER A 190 -1.29 29.35 10.74
N GLU A 191 -1.29 30.22 9.76
CA GLU A 191 -2.11 30.07 8.55
C GLU A 191 -1.54 29.02 7.61
N LEU A 192 -0.21 29.01 7.41
CA LEU A 192 0.47 27.98 6.64
C LEU A 192 0.30 26.59 7.28
N GLU A 193 0.42 26.50 8.61
CA GLU A 193 0.18 25.26 9.35
C GLU A 193 -1.24 24.74 9.20
N ALA A 194 -2.23 25.64 9.25
CA ALA A 194 -3.63 25.29 9.03
C ALA A 194 -3.86 24.76 7.60
N LEU A 195 -3.31 25.42 6.58
CA LEU A 195 -3.44 24.96 5.20
C LEU A 195 -2.80 23.58 4.97
N ILE A 196 -1.62 23.34 5.54
CA ILE A 196 -0.99 22.02 5.49
C ILE A 196 -1.86 20.98 6.19
N GLY A 197 -2.35 21.29 7.39
CA GLY A 197 -3.21 20.40 8.16
C GLY A 197 -4.50 20.03 7.42
N ASP A 198 -5.19 20.99 6.85
CA ASP A 198 -6.43 20.80 6.10
C ASP A 198 -6.17 19.96 4.83
N PHE A 199 -5.11 20.25 4.07
CA PHE A 199 -4.74 19.46 2.90
C PHE A 199 -4.46 18.00 3.28
N LEU A 200 -3.67 17.76 4.34
CA LEU A 200 -3.34 16.41 4.78
C LEU A 200 -4.59 15.64 5.25
N ALA A 201 -5.50 16.32 5.95
CA ALA A 201 -6.75 15.71 6.44
C ALA A 201 -7.66 15.29 5.27
N ILE A 202 -7.88 16.17 4.30
CA ILE A 202 -8.72 15.88 3.12
C ILE A 202 -8.10 14.76 2.29
N THR A 203 -6.81 14.85 1.98
CA THR A 203 -6.10 13.83 1.19
C THR A 203 -6.15 12.47 1.88
N LYS A 204 -5.94 12.44 3.20
CA LYS A 204 -6.01 11.22 3.99
C LYS A 204 -7.42 10.60 3.95
N GLU A 205 -8.47 11.40 4.16
CA GLU A 205 -9.86 10.95 4.12
C GLU A 205 -10.23 10.34 2.76
N ASP A 206 -9.83 10.99 1.67
CA ASP A 206 -10.05 10.49 0.32
C ASP A 206 -9.36 9.14 0.08
N LEU A 207 -8.09 9.02 0.43
CA LEU A 207 -7.32 7.79 0.26
C LEU A 207 -7.80 6.65 1.18
N GLU A 208 -8.17 6.93 2.43
CA GLU A 208 -8.80 5.97 3.35
C GLU A 208 -10.15 5.48 2.83
N GLY A 209 -10.95 6.38 2.23
CA GLY A 209 -12.24 6.05 1.63
C GLY A 209 -12.16 5.00 0.53
N TYR A 210 -11.03 4.89 -0.15
CA TYR A 210 -10.80 3.83 -1.12
C TYR A 210 -10.26 2.54 -0.48
N LEU A 211 -9.33 2.66 0.44
CA LEU A 211 -8.77 1.49 1.11
C LEU A 211 -9.85 0.69 1.86
N THR A 212 -10.84 1.36 2.45
CA THR A 212 -11.97 0.74 3.14
C THR A 212 -12.96 0.02 2.22
N LYS A 213 -12.95 0.31 0.91
CA LYS A 213 -13.80 -0.38 -0.08
C LYS A 213 -13.20 -1.70 -0.58
N ILE A 214 -11.91 -1.94 -0.34
CA ILE A 214 -11.20 -3.16 -0.74
C ILE A 214 -11.36 -4.24 0.34
#